data_ab594603766bad701d47e854a707225b
#
_entry.id   ab594603766bad701d47e854a707225b
#
_cell.length_a   1.000
_cell.length_b   1.000
_cell.length_c   1.000
_cell.angle_alpha   90.00
_cell.angle_beta   90.00
_cell.angle_gamma   90.00
#
_symmetry.space_group_name_H-M   'P 1'
#
loop_
_entity.id
_entity.type
_entity.pdbx_description
1 polymer ?
#
loop_
_entity_poly.entity_id
_entity_poly.type
_entity_poly.pdbx_seq_one_letter_code
_entity_poly.pdbx_strand_id
1 'polypeptide(L)'
;MITRLPGLLSRATNYAHIVDTPDAWAMVTDIYSSVYWLAARHRWMDLAELAVIKQGLAAERATPLAGIIAVRDEAGTFLNSGDFEGGLAVVDRAVVHAELSMEGREKALGLGLLHLRGLTLAGRRRDKKEVERHMAAAWRMVEEFPQDVDVCGMQFGPENTATHVMATWVDLEHYRRALNVAGDLGRRTLTLPATRIGPLYMNAARAKLALHDRDGALNSLVDAWEASPQMAKVSSTSQELLRVLISLHKRSNPTLTKLAKQARVGI
;
A
#
# COMPACT_ATOMS: atom_id res chain seq x y z
N MET A 1 14.67 13.52 -3.15
CA MET A 1 14.81 12.04 -3.09
C MET A 1 15.15 11.46 -4.46
N ILE A 2 14.37 11.68 -5.51
CA ILE A 2 14.57 11.14 -6.88
C ILE A 2 16.01 11.32 -7.39
N THR A 3 16.56 12.50 -7.28
CA THR A 3 17.93 12.84 -7.75
C THR A 3 19.06 12.10 -7.03
N ARG A 4 18.80 11.58 -5.83
CA ARG A 4 19.79 10.84 -5.03
C ARG A 4 19.74 9.32 -5.22
N LEU A 5 18.61 8.80 -5.69
CA LEU A 5 18.40 7.35 -5.83
C LEU A 5 19.42 6.65 -6.75
N PRO A 6 19.77 7.17 -7.94
CA PRO A 6 20.75 6.51 -8.80
C PRO A 6 22.13 6.36 -8.15
N GLY A 7 22.61 7.42 -7.50
CA GLY A 7 23.91 7.38 -6.82
C GLY A 7 23.89 6.49 -5.57
N LEU A 8 22.76 6.43 -4.85
CA LEU A 8 22.60 5.52 -3.71
C LEU A 8 22.59 4.06 -4.18
N LEU A 9 21.82 3.75 -5.22
CA LEU A 9 21.73 2.43 -5.78
C LEU A 9 23.10 1.92 -6.29
N SER A 10 23.84 2.77 -7.04
CA SER A 10 25.18 2.40 -7.52
C SER A 10 26.13 2.07 -6.36
N ARG A 11 26.15 2.90 -5.31
CA ARG A 11 27.02 2.64 -4.13
C ARG A 11 26.60 1.39 -3.38
N ALA A 12 25.30 1.18 -3.14
CA ALA A 12 24.81 0.00 -2.44
C ALA A 12 25.10 -1.28 -3.23
N THR A 13 24.91 -1.28 -4.56
CA THR A 13 25.21 -2.41 -5.43
C THR A 13 26.71 -2.73 -5.43
N ASN A 14 27.58 -1.71 -5.56
CA ASN A 14 29.02 -1.91 -5.47
C ASN A 14 29.46 -2.47 -4.11
N TYR A 15 28.89 -1.93 -3.03
CA TYR A 15 29.14 -2.43 -1.68
C TYR A 15 28.71 -3.89 -1.52
N ALA A 16 27.50 -4.24 -2.00
CA ALA A 16 27.01 -5.60 -1.93
C ALA A 16 27.88 -6.60 -2.71
N HIS A 17 28.42 -6.19 -3.87
CA HIS A 17 29.37 -7.03 -4.61
C HIS A 17 30.71 -7.21 -3.91
N ILE A 18 31.19 -6.21 -3.14
CA ILE A 18 32.47 -6.30 -2.42
C ILE A 18 32.33 -7.13 -1.14
N VAL A 19 31.27 -6.89 -0.36
CA VAL A 19 31.08 -7.50 0.97
C VAL A 19 30.42 -8.86 0.87
N ASP A 20 29.52 -9.04 -0.09
CA ASP A 20 28.78 -10.25 -0.45
C ASP A 20 28.10 -10.96 0.74
N THR A 21 27.40 -10.17 1.56
CA THR A 21 26.60 -10.69 2.67
C THR A 21 25.09 -10.51 2.40
N PRO A 22 24.21 -11.36 3.00
CA PRO A 22 22.78 -11.22 2.86
C PRO A 22 22.26 -9.83 3.25
N ASP A 23 22.82 -9.21 4.28
CA ASP A 23 22.44 -7.86 4.72
C ASP A 23 22.82 -6.78 3.69
N ALA A 24 23.98 -6.91 3.06
CA ALA A 24 24.40 -6.00 1.99
C ALA A 24 23.47 -6.08 0.78
N TRP A 25 23.04 -7.28 0.40
CA TRP A 25 22.06 -7.49 -0.66
C TRP A 25 20.65 -7.05 -0.27
N ALA A 26 20.26 -7.19 1.01
CA ALA A 26 18.99 -6.67 1.52
C ALA A 26 18.91 -5.13 1.38
N MET A 27 20.01 -4.38 1.56
CA MET A 27 20.04 -2.94 1.30
C MET A 27 19.77 -2.61 -0.18
N VAL A 28 20.29 -3.39 -1.11
CA VAL A 28 20.03 -3.22 -2.55
C VAL A 28 18.55 -3.49 -2.85
N THR A 29 18.01 -4.56 -2.28
CA THR A 29 16.58 -4.92 -2.38
C THR A 29 15.68 -3.81 -1.88
N ASP A 30 15.98 -3.19 -0.73
CA ASP A 30 15.21 -2.09 -0.16
C ASP A 30 15.24 -0.83 -1.03
N ILE A 31 16.39 -0.50 -1.63
CA ILE A 31 16.49 0.64 -2.54
C ILE A 31 15.66 0.40 -3.80
N TYR A 32 15.66 -0.81 -4.39
CA TYR A 32 14.80 -1.14 -5.52
C TYR A 32 13.32 -1.11 -5.15
N SER A 33 12.93 -1.55 -3.95
CA SER A 33 11.58 -1.38 -3.42
C SER A 33 11.17 0.10 -3.41
N SER A 34 12.05 0.98 -2.94
CA SER A 34 11.82 2.43 -2.97
C SER A 34 11.64 2.98 -4.39
N VAL A 35 12.42 2.48 -5.37
CA VAL A 35 12.24 2.84 -6.80
C VAL A 35 10.90 2.36 -7.32
N TYR A 36 10.53 1.09 -7.04
CA TYR A 36 9.23 0.52 -7.40
C TYR A 36 8.07 1.38 -6.87
N TRP A 37 8.06 1.68 -5.55
CA TRP A 37 7.00 2.46 -4.94
C TRP A 37 6.86 3.86 -5.52
N LEU A 38 7.98 4.50 -5.83
CA LEU A 38 7.99 5.81 -6.48
C LEU A 38 7.42 5.71 -7.89
N ALA A 39 7.90 4.77 -8.70
CA ALA A 39 7.48 4.56 -10.08
C ALA A 39 5.99 4.21 -10.17
N ALA A 40 5.52 3.27 -9.34
CA ALA A 40 4.12 2.86 -9.31
C ALA A 40 3.16 4.01 -8.95
N ARG A 41 3.54 4.86 -7.99
CA ARG A 41 2.75 6.05 -7.62
C ARG A 41 2.67 7.10 -8.72
N HIS A 42 3.73 7.24 -9.51
CA HIS A 42 3.75 8.15 -10.65
C HIS A 42 3.26 7.49 -11.96
N ARG A 43 2.83 6.23 -11.91
CA ARG A 43 2.37 5.45 -13.06
C ARG A 43 3.44 5.26 -14.15
N TRP A 44 4.70 5.22 -13.76
CA TRP A 44 5.83 4.84 -14.62
C TRP A 44 5.98 3.31 -14.57
N MET A 45 5.03 2.61 -15.22
CA MET A 45 4.88 1.16 -15.05
C MET A 45 6.10 0.38 -15.53
N ASP A 46 6.69 0.74 -16.66
CA ASP A 46 7.90 0.09 -17.19
C ASP A 46 9.07 0.18 -16.19
N LEU A 47 9.22 1.35 -15.53
CA LEU A 47 10.22 1.52 -14.48
C LEU A 47 9.88 0.73 -13.22
N ALA A 48 8.59 0.63 -12.88
CA ALA A 48 8.16 -0.15 -11.72
C ALA A 48 8.45 -1.65 -11.92
N GLU A 49 8.14 -2.19 -13.09
CA GLU A 49 8.42 -3.59 -13.46
C GLU A 49 9.92 -3.87 -13.50
N LEU A 50 10.71 -2.99 -14.12
CA LEU A 50 12.16 -3.13 -14.14
C LEU A 50 12.75 -3.10 -12.71
N ALA A 51 12.24 -2.22 -11.84
CA ALA A 51 12.69 -2.15 -10.45
C ALA A 51 12.41 -3.45 -9.70
N VAL A 52 11.23 -4.04 -9.88
CA VAL A 52 10.84 -5.32 -9.26
C VAL A 52 11.69 -6.48 -9.76
N ILE A 53 11.98 -6.55 -11.07
CA ILE A 53 12.89 -7.57 -11.63
C ILE A 53 14.29 -7.45 -10.98
N LYS A 54 14.84 -6.25 -10.90
CA LYS A 54 16.14 -6.01 -10.26
C LYS A 54 16.12 -6.27 -8.76
N GLN A 55 15.02 -5.97 -8.11
CA GLN A 55 14.78 -6.29 -6.70
C GLN A 55 14.79 -7.80 -6.46
N GLY A 56 14.10 -8.57 -7.29
CA GLY A 56 14.07 -10.04 -7.23
C GLY A 56 15.47 -10.64 -7.36
N LEU A 57 16.26 -10.20 -8.35
CA LEU A 57 17.65 -10.67 -8.54
C LEU A 57 18.55 -10.35 -7.33
N ALA A 58 18.38 -9.21 -6.69
CA ALA A 58 19.12 -8.88 -5.47
C ALA A 58 18.63 -9.72 -4.27
N ALA A 59 17.33 -10.00 -4.22
CA ALA A 59 16.69 -10.74 -3.14
C ALA A 59 17.13 -12.22 -3.07
N GLU A 60 17.55 -12.83 -4.20
CA GLU A 60 18.11 -14.19 -4.23
C GLU A 60 19.35 -14.36 -3.33
N ARG A 61 20.05 -13.25 -3.03
CA ARG A 61 21.27 -13.21 -2.21
C ARG A 61 21.04 -12.51 -0.85
N ALA A 62 19.82 -12.00 -0.63
CA ALA A 62 19.48 -11.20 0.53
C ALA A 62 18.93 -12.04 1.70
N THR A 63 18.53 -11.38 2.77
CA THR A 63 17.84 -12.02 3.90
C THR A 63 16.46 -12.55 3.49
N PRO A 64 15.93 -13.58 4.18
CA PRO A 64 14.59 -14.12 3.87
C PRO A 64 13.50 -13.04 3.85
N LEU A 65 13.51 -12.12 4.80
CA LEU A 65 12.53 -11.03 4.84
C LEU A 65 12.64 -10.09 3.64
N ALA A 66 13.84 -9.77 3.18
CA ALA A 66 14.04 -8.99 1.96
C ALA A 66 13.45 -9.70 0.73
N GLY A 67 13.58 -11.04 0.67
CA GLY A 67 12.95 -11.88 -0.34
C GLY A 67 11.41 -11.76 -0.31
N ILE A 68 10.82 -11.81 0.87
CA ILE A 68 9.36 -11.62 1.05
C ILE A 68 8.90 -10.23 0.58
N ILE A 69 9.66 -9.19 0.91
CA ILE A 69 9.34 -7.81 0.46
C ILE A 69 9.42 -7.72 -1.07
N ALA A 70 10.41 -8.36 -1.70
CA ALA A 70 10.53 -8.39 -3.16
C ALA A 70 9.31 -9.06 -3.82
N VAL A 71 8.91 -10.23 -3.34
CA VAL A 71 7.71 -10.94 -3.85
C VAL A 71 6.42 -10.15 -3.62
N ARG A 72 6.31 -9.48 -2.47
CA ARG A 72 5.18 -8.60 -2.19
C ARG A 72 5.09 -7.42 -3.17
N ASP A 73 6.22 -6.86 -3.58
CA ASP A 73 6.28 -5.79 -4.57
C ASP A 73 6.04 -6.33 -5.99
N GLU A 74 6.51 -7.54 -6.31
CA GLU A 74 6.14 -8.27 -7.53
C GLU A 74 4.62 -8.46 -7.63
N ALA A 75 3.97 -8.96 -6.59
CA ALA A 75 2.51 -9.05 -6.53
C ALA A 75 1.81 -7.67 -6.66
N GLY A 76 2.52 -6.60 -6.40
CA GLY A 76 2.06 -5.23 -6.64
C GLY A 76 2.06 -4.82 -8.11
N THR A 77 2.92 -5.37 -8.97
CA THR A 77 2.86 -5.14 -10.42
C THR A 77 1.61 -5.79 -11.01
N PHE A 78 1.26 -6.99 -10.57
CA PHE A 78 0.01 -7.66 -10.94
C PHE A 78 -1.23 -6.87 -10.48
N LEU A 79 -1.19 -6.28 -9.29
CA LEU A 79 -2.26 -5.38 -8.84
C LEU A 79 -2.41 -4.16 -9.76
N ASN A 80 -1.31 -3.60 -10.24
CA ASN A 80 -1.31 -2.43 -11.12
C ASN A 80 -1.77 -2.75 -12.55
N SER A 81 -1.48 -3.95 -13.06
CA SER A 81 -1.93 -4.44 -14.38
C SER A 81 -3.38 -4.95 -14.37
N GLY A 82 -3.95 -5.20 -13.18
CA GLY A 82 -5.30 -5.79 -13.04
C GLY A 82 -5.33 -7.30 -13.11
N ASP A 83 -4.19 -7.98 -13.20
CA ASP A 83 -4.10 -9.45 -13.09
C ASP A 83 -4.08 -9.87 -11.62
N PHE A 84 -5.24 -9.81 -10.98
CA PHE A 84 -5.37 -10.13 -9.56
C PHE A 84 -5.17 -11.62 -9.27
N GLU A 85 -5.47 -12.49 -10.23
CA GLU A 85 -5.29 -13.94 -10.10
C GLU A 85 -3.81 -14.31 -10.11
N GLY A 86 -3.04 -13.80 -11.08
CA GLY A 86 -1.59 -13.95 -11.12
C GLY A 86 -0.93 -13.41 -9.84
N GLY A 87 -1.36 -12.25 -9.38
CA GLY A 87 -0.87 -11.66 -8.13
C GLY A 87 -1.16 -12.52 -6.89
N LEU A 88 -2.37 -13.11 -6.77
CA LEU A 88 -2.70 -14.05 -5.70
C LEU A 88 -1.85 -15.31 -5.76
N ALA A 89 -1.64 -15.87 -6.94
CA ALA A 89 -0.78 -17.06 -7.10
C ALA A 89 0.67 -16.79 -6.68
N VAL A 90 1.21 -15.59 -6.95
CA VAL A 90 2.54 -15.16 -6.46
C VAL A 90 2.55 -15.09 -4.94
N VAL A 91 1.55 -14.46 -4.32
CA VAL A 91 1.44 -14.36 -2.85
C VAL A 91 1.34 -15.74 -2.22
N ASP A 92 0.52 -16.65 -2.75
CA ASP A 92 0.29 -17.97 -2.15
C ASP A 92 1.55 -18.84 -2.19
N ARG A 93 2.30 -18.81 -3.30
CA ARG A 93 3.60 -19.49 -3.35
C ARG A 93 4.58 -18.95 -2.31
N ALA A 94 4.61 -17.63 -2.15
CA ALA A 94 5.49 -16.98 -1.16
C ALA A 94 5.07 -17.29 0.29
N VAL A 95 3.77 -17.39 0.57
CA VAL A 95 3.26 -17.82 1.89
C VAL A 95 3.77 -19.23 2.22
N VAL A 96 3.62 -20.18 1.29
CA VAL A 96 4.11 -21.56 1.49
C VAL A 96 5.63 -21.57 1.72
N HIS A 97 6.37 -20.79 0.93
CA HIS A 97 7.82 -20.70 1.09
C HIS A 97 8.21 -20.11 2.46
N ALA A 98 7.58 -19.02 2.88
CA ALA A 98 7.84 -18.38 4.16
C ALA A 98 7.49 -19.29 5.36
N GLU A 99 6.41 -20.08 5.24
CA GLU A 99 6.03 -21.06 6.26
C GLU A 99 7.11 -22.12 6.48
N LEU A 100 7.84 -22.50 5.42
CA LEU A 100 8.86 -23.53 5.46
C LEU A 100 10.27 -23.01 5.80
N SER A 101 10.57 -21.75 5.46
CA SER A 101 11.94 -21.22 5.50
C SER A 101 12.18 -20.16 6.58
N MET A 102 11.13 -19.67 7.24
CA MET A 102 11.24 -18.63 8.26
C MET A 102 10.73 -19.10 9.60
N GLU A 103 11.17 -18.43 10.69
CA GLU A 103 10.77 -18.76 12.06
C GLU A 103 10.47 -17.50 12.90
N GLY A 104 9.79 -17.71 14.01
CA GLY A 104 9.55 -16.69 15.02
C GLY A 104 8.85 -15.44 14.52
N ARG A 105 9.20 -14.30 15.10
CA ARG A 105 8.57 -13.00 14.82
C ARG A 105 8.82 -12.52 13.37
N GLU A 106 9.97 -12.86 12.78
CA GLU A 106 10.27 -12.50 11.41
C GLU A 106 9.33 -13.22 10.42
N LYS A 107 9.03 -14.50 10.67
CA LYS A 107 8.03 -15.27 9.93
C LYS A 107 6.65 -14.61 10.05
N ALA A 108 6.23 -14.27 11.27
CA ALA A 108 4.93 -13.61 11.46
C ALA A 108 4.84 -12.29 10.71
N LEU A 109 5.92 -11.49 10.68
CA LEU A 109 6.02 -10.25 9.92
C LEU A 109 5.90 -10.51 8.42
N GLY A 110 6.69 -11.44 7.88
CA GLY A 110 6.71 -11.79 6.46
C GLY A 110 5.36 -12.29 5.97
N LEU A 111 4.78 -13.25 6.70
CA LEU A 111 3.43 -13.76 6.41
C LEU A 111 2.37 -12.67 6.51
N GLY A 112 2.44 -11.81 7.52
CA GLY A 112 1.54 -10.68 7.68
C GLY A 112 1.57 -9.73 6.49
N LEU A 113 2.76 -9.34 6.03
CA LEU A 113 2.94 -8.48 4.85
C LEU A 113 2.38 -9.12 3.57
N LEU A 114 2.59 -10.44 3.36
CA LEU A 114 2.04 -11.19 2.24
C LEU A 114 0.52 -11.26 2.30
N HIS A 115 -0.05 -11.58 3.47
CA HIS A 115 -1.50 -11.65 3.62
C HIS A 115 -2.19 -10.30 3.43
N LEU A 116 -1.58 -9.17 3.84
CA LEU A 116 -2.10 -7.85 3.53
C LEU A 116 -2.06 -7.55 2.01
N ARG A 117 -1.07 -8.06 1.30
CA ARG A 117 -1.03 -7.96 -0.17
C ARG A 117 -2.12 -8.83 -0.81
N GLY A 118 -2.25 -10.08 -0.38
CA GLY A 118 -3.30 -10.98 -0.83
C GLY A 118 -4.71 -10.43 -0.55
N LEU A 119 -4.91 -9.85 0.65
CA LEU A 119 -6.17 -9.19 1.01
C LEU A 119 -6.53 -8.06 0.04
N THR A 120 -5.53 -7.24 -0.37
CA THR A 120 -5.75 -6.17 -1.34
C THR A 120 -6.12 -6.72 -2.72
N LEU A 121 -5.42 -7.76 -3.21
CA LEU A 121 -5.69 -8.41 -4.49
C LEU A 121 -7.07 -9.08 -4.51
N ALA A 122 -7.39 -9.83 -3.45
CA ALA A 122 -8.69 -10.50 -3.28
C ALA A 122 -9.86 -9.50 -3.23
N GLY A 123 -9.67 -8.36 -2.54
CA GLY A 123 -10.64 -7.27 -2.49
C GLY A 123 -10.91 -6.68 -3.87
N ARG A 124 -9.86 -6.42 -4.66
CA ARG A 124 -9.95 -5.92 -6.03
C ARG A 124 -10.62 -6.93 -6.98
N ARG A 125 -10.34 -8.21 -6.80
CA ARG A 125 -11.00 -9.31 -7.52
C ARG A 125 -12.45 -9.52 -7.07
N ARG A 126 -12.85 -8.95 -5.93
CA ARG A 126 -14.14 -9.15 -5.26
C ARG A 126 -14.39 -10.61 -4.84
N ASP A 127 -13.33 -11.33 -4.53
CA ASP A 127 -13.38 -12.71 -4.07
C ASP A 127 -13.51 -12.76 -2.54
N LYS A 128 -14.74 -12.93 -2.07
CA LYS A 128 -15.05 -12.92 -0.63
C LYS A 128 -14.34 -14.03 0.13
N LYS A 129 -14.19 -15.23 -0.45
CA LYS A 129 -13.51 -16.35 0.19
C LYS A 129 -12.04 -16.06 0.43
N GLU A 130 -11.36 -15.55 -0.59
CA GLU A 130 -9.95 -15.16 -0.48
C GLU A 130 -9.76 -13.96 0.45
N VAL A 131 -10.68 -13.00 0.45
CA VAL A 131 -10.67 -11.88 1.40
C VAL A 131 -10.75 -12.40 2.84
N GLU A 132 -11.68 -13.30 3.15
CA GLU A 132 -11.81 -13.87 4.49
C GLU A 132 -10.56 -14.65 4.91
N ARG A 133 -10.00 -15.45 4.02
CA ARG A 133 -8.77 -16.22 4.23
C ARG A 133 -7.58 -15.31 4.58
N HIS A 134 -7.29 -14.34 3.72
CA HIS A 134 -6.17 -13.44 3.93
C HIS A 134 -6.36 -12.50 5.13
N MET A 135 -7.59 -12.02 5.33
CA MET A 135 -7.91 -11.17 6.48
C MET A 135 -7.71 -11.90 7.80
N ALA A 136 -8.25 -13.12 7.93
CA ALA A 136 -8.09 -13.93 9.13
C ALA A 136 -6.62 -14.28 9.39
N ALA A 137 -5.86 -14.60 8.34
CA ALA A 137 -4.43 -14.90 8.47
C ALA A 137 -3.62 -13.66 8.87
N ALA A 138 -3.89 -12.48 8.28
CA ALA A 138 -3.23 -11.24 8.67
C ALA A 138 -3.47 -10.91 10.16
N TRP A 139 -4.71 -11.04 10.64
CA TRP A 139 -5.03 -10.78 12.06
C TRP A 139 -4.34 -11.77 13.01
N ARG A 140 -4.18 -13.05 12.65
CA ARG A 140 -3.39 -13.99 13.45
C ARG A 140 -1.93 -13.56 13.58
N MET A 141 -1.33 -13.04 12.49
CA MET A 141 0.04 -12.54 12.55
C MET A 141 0.17 -11.27 13.40
N VAL A 142 -0.87 -10.45 13.48
CA VAL A 142 -0.92 -9.24 14.31
C VAL A 142 -0.79 -9.57 15.80
N GLU A 143 -1.17 -10.77 16.26
CA GLU A 143 -1.05 -11.19 17.67
C GLU A 143 0.39 -11.09 18.18
N GLU A 144 1.40 -11.21 17.30
CA GLU A 144 2.82 -11.03 17.64
C GLU A 144 3.25 -9.54 17.70
N PHE A 145 2.35 -8.61 17.34
CA PHE A 145 2.66 -7.18 17.20
C PHE A 145 1.64 -6.32 17.95
N PRO A 146 1.90 -5.96 19.23
CA PRO A 146 0.98 -5.13 20.03
C PRO A 146 0.84 -3.71 19.47
N GLN A 147 1.76 -3.27 18.65
CA GLN A 147 1.76 -1.99 17.91
C GLN A 147 2.38 -2.18 16.52
N ASP A 148 2.08 -1.23 15.63
CA ASP A 148 2.65 -1.25 14.29
C ASP A 148 4.17 -1.09 14.31
N VAL A 149 4.85 -1.86 13.45
CA VAL A 149 6.29 -1.78 13.21
C VAL A 149 6.57 -1.31 11.79
N ASP A 150 7.68 -0.59 11.61
CA ASP A 150 8.21 -0.23 10.30
C ASP A 150 9.43 -1.10 9.98
N VAL A 151 9.38 -1.79 8.85
CA VAL A 151 10.53 -2.55 8.33
C VAL A 151 10.68 -2.23 6.85
N CYS A 152 11.80 -1.64 6.49
CA CYS A 152 12.09 -1.24 5.09
C CYS A 152 10.97 -0.41 4.47
N GLY A 153 10.37 0.52 5.25
CA GLY A 153 9.24 1.35 4.82
C GLY A 153 7.90 0.60 4.71
N MET A 154 7.86 -0.67 5.09
CA MET A 154 6.65 -1.47 5.20
C MET A 154 6.10 -1.39 6.63
N GLN A 155 4.82 -1.04 6.73
CA GLN A 155 4.11 -1.03 8.03
C GLN A 155 3.39 -2.36 8.21
N PHE A 156 3.51 -2.95 9.40
CA PHE A 156 2.71 -4.10 9.80
C PHE A 156 2.34 -4.02 11.28
N GLY A 157 1.10 -4.31 11.59
CA GLY A 157 0.53 -4.31 12.92
C GLY A 157 -0.97 -4.00 12.91
N PRO A 158 -1.58 -3.74 14.07
CA PRO A 158 -3.03 -3.63 14.19
C PRO A 158 -3.62 -2.45 13.42
N GLU A 159 -2.99 -1.27 13.43
CA GLU A 159 -3.52 -0.09 12.75
C GLU A 159 -3.42 -0.25 11.22
N ASN A 160 -2.27 -0.68 10.70
CA ASN A 160 -2.09 -0.87 9.26
C ASN A 160 -2.98 -2.01 8.73
N THR A 161 -3.14 -3.10 9.48
CA THR A 161 -4.06 -4.19 9.11
C THR A 161 -5.50 -3.68 9.04
N ALA A 162 -5.96 -2.91 10.01
CA ALA A 162 -7.27 -2.29 9.99
C ALA A 162 -7.47 -1.37 8.77
N THR A 163 -6.43 -0.60 8.36
CA THR A 163 -6.54 0.23 7.14
C THR A 163 -6.69 -0.61 5.87
N HIS A 164 -6.02 -1.75 5.77
CA HIS A 164 -6.17 -2.69 4.65
C HIS A 164 -7.57 -3.34 4.65
N VAL A 165 -8.07 -3.76 5.81
CA VAL A 165 -9.43 -4.29 5.98
C VAL A 165 -10.48 -3.26 5.55
N MET A 166 -10.33 -2.00 5.99
CA MET A 166 -11.21 -0.92 5.56
C MET A 166 -11.22 -0.74 4.05
N ALA A 167 -10.04 -0.68 3.41
CA ALA A 167 -9.91 -0.54 1.96
C ALA A 167 -10.60 -1.70 1.22
N THR A 168 -10.43 -2.93 1.73
CA THR A 168 -11.06 -4.13 1.19
C THR A 168 -12.59 -4.08 1.30
N TRP A 169 -13.14 -3.61 2.42
CA TRP A 169 -14.59 -3.41 2.55
C TRP A 169 -15.12 -2.37 1.56
N VAL A 170 -14.36 -1.33 1.25
CA VAL A 170 -14.72 -0.36 0.20
C VAL A 170 -14.74 -1.03 -1.18
N ASP A 171 -13.73 -1.85 -1.50
CA ASP A 171 -13.65 -2.56 -2.78
C ASP A 171 -14.75 -3.61 -2.95
N LEU A 172 -15.21 -4.21 -1.85
CA LEU A 172 -16.39 -5.11 -1.79
C LEU A 172 -17.74 -4.38 -1.69
N GLU A 173 -17.75 -3.05 -1.73
CA GLU A 173 -18.97 -2.22 -1.62
C GLU A 173 -19.67 -2.31 -0.25
N HIS A 174 -18.99 -2.81 0.77
CA HIS A 174 -19.49 -2.86 2.15
C HIS A 174 -19.18 -1.54 2.89
N TYR A 175 -19.63 -0.42 2.35
CA TYR A 175 -19.26 0.94 2.77
C TYR A 175 -19.50 1.24 4.25
N ARG A 176 -20.64 0.78 4.82
CA ARG A 176 -20.91 0.97 6.26
C ARG A 176 -19.91 0.24 7.15
N ARG A 177 -19.51 -0.99 6.77
CA ARG A 177 -18.45 -1.72 7.48
C ARG A 177 -17.11 -1.01 7.40
N ALA A 178 -16.77 -0.48 6.23
CA ALA A 178 -15.56 0.31 6.06
C ALA A 178 -15.55 1.56 6.96
N LEU A 179 -16.65 2.29 7.05
CA LEU A 179 -16.77 3.47 7.90
C LEU A 179 -16.76 3.15 9.40
N ASN A 180 -17.26 1.99 9.81
CA ASN A 180 -17.12 1.54 11.20
C ASN A 180 -15.65 1.34 11.57
N VAL A 181 -14.85 0.66 10.71
CA VAL A 181 -13.40 0.52 10.91
C VAL A 181 -12.71 1.88 10.96
N ALA A 182 -13.06 2.80 10.06
CA ALA A 182 -12.52 4.16 10.07
C ALA A 182 -12.87 4.92 11.37
N GLY A 183 -14.09 4.76 11.88
CA GLY A 183 -14.53 5.34 13.15
C GLY A 183 -13.76 4.78 14.34
N ASP A 184 -13.49 3.48 14.36
CA ASP A 184 -12.68 2.83 15.40
C ASP A 184 -11.24 3.33 15.40
N LEU A 185 -10.64 3.50 14.23
CA LEU A 185 -9.32 4.09 14.06
C LEU A 185 -9.30 5.57 14.45
N GLY A 186 -10.31 6.35 14.06
CA GLY A 186 -10.42 7.78 14.35
C GLY A 186 -10.59 8.13 15.84
N ARG A 187 -10.96 7.16 16.67
CA ARG A 187 -11.00 7.32 18.14
C ARG A 187 -9.64 7.18 18.81
N ARG A 188 -8.59 6.85 18.05
CA ARG A 188 -7.23 6.64 18.54
C ARG A 188 -6.29 7.67 17.93
N THR A 189 -5.20 7.96 18.63
CA THR A 189 -4.07 8.66 18.02
C THR A 189 -3.30 7.64 17.16
N LEU A 190 -3.40 7.78 15.85
CA LEU A 190 -2.72 6.86 14.93
C LEU A 190 -1.20 7.09 14.93
N THR A 191 -0.46 5.99 14.95
CA THR A 191 1.01 5.98 14.84
C THR A 191 1.49 5.80 13.39
N LEU A 192 0.57 5.55 12.47
CA LEU A 192 0.84 5.32 11.06
C LEU A 192 1.47 6.54 10.37
N PRO A 193 2.39 6.31 9.42
CA PRO A 193 2.94 7.41 8.62
C PRO A 193 1.90 8.03 7.69
N ALA A 194 2.12 9.27 7.29
CA ALA A 194 1.27 10.02 6.36
C ALA A 194 0.90 9.23 5.08
N THR A 195 1.82 8.38 4.61
CA THR A 195 1.61 7.50 3.44
C THR A 195 0.57 6.40 3.67
N ARG A 196 0.13 6.17 4.89
CA ARG A 196 -0.96 5.25 5.26
C ARG A 196 -2.22 6.01 5.68
N ILE A 197 -2.07 7.13 6.36
CA ILE A 197 -3.20 7.98 6.79
C ILE A 197 -3.91 8.60 5.57
N GLY A 198 -3.17 9.10 4.57
CA GLY A 198 -3.79 9.65 3.35
C GLY A 198 -4.73 8.67 2.65
N PRO A 199 -4.29 7.44 2.29
CA PRO A 199 -5.17 6.40 1.75
C PRO A 199 -6.36 6.02 2.63
N LEU A 200 -6.21 6.01 3.96
CA LEU A 200 -7.30 5.78 4.90
C LEU A 200 -8.43 6.79 4.67
N TYR A 201 -8.10 8.08 4.66
CA TYR A 201 -9.09 9.14 4.41
C TYR A 201 -9.64 9.12 2.98
N MET A 202 -8.84 8.78 1.97
CA MET A 202 -9.36 8.60 0.60
C MET A 202 -10.39 7.47 0.51
N ASN A 203 -10.18 6.35 1.22
CA ASN A 203 -11.14 5.25 1.29
C ASN A 203 -12.39 5.65 2.10
N ALA A 204 -12.25 6.46 3.16
CA ALA A 204 -13.40 7.04 3.87
C ALA A 204 -14.22 7.94 2.93
N ALA A 205 -13.56 8.78 2.13
CA ALA A 205 -14.23 9.62 1.13
C ALA A 205 -14.99 8.77 0.08
N ARG A 206 -14.39 7.69 -0.43
CA ARG A 206 -15.05 6.75 -1.35
C ARG A 206 -16.31 6.16 -0.74
N ALA A 207 -16.21 5.66 0.49
CA ALA A 207 -17.34 5.04 1.19
C ALA A 207 -18.47 6.04 1.47
N LYS A 208 -18.15 7.25 1.94
CA LYS A 208 -19.14 8.31 2.18
C LYS A 208 -19.83 8.75 0.89
N LEU A 209 -19.06 8.94 -0.19
CA LEU A 209 -19.61 9.31 -1.50
C LEU A 209 -20.57 8.25 -2.03
N ALA A 210 -20.24 6.96 -1.90
CA ALA A 210 -21.11 5.86 -2.29
C ALA A 210 -22.40 5.78 -1.45
N LEU A 211 -22.37 6.30 -0.23
CA LEU A 211 -23.55 6.44 0.65
C LEU A 211 -24.27 7.79 0.49
N HIS A 212 -23.94 8.56 -0.56
CA HIS A 212 -24.52 9.88 -0.88
C HIS A 212 -24.19 10.99 0.12
N ASP A 213 -23.26 10.79 1.06
CA ASP A 213 -22.73 11.81 1.96
C ASP A 213 -21.61 12.60 1.24
N ARG A 214 -22.03 13.60 0.45
CA ARG A 214 -21.11 14.42 -0.38
C ARG A 214 -20.22 15.31 0.45
N ASP A 215 -20.76 15.93 1.48
CA ASP A 215 -20.03 16.85 2.36
C ASP A 215 -19.03 16.07 3.23
N GLY A 216 -19.46 14.95 3.79
CA GLY A 216 -18.55 14.06 4.51
C GLY A 216 -17.45 13.47 3.63
N ALA A 217 -17.73 13.19 2.35
CA ALA A 217 -16.72 12.73 1.39
C ALA A 217 -15.70 13.85 1.10
N LEU A 218 -16.16 15.10 0.90
CA LEU A 218 -15.27 16.25 0.72
C LEU A 218 -14.38 16.46 1.94
N ASN A 219 -14.94 16.44 3.14
CA ASN A 219 -14.17 16.60 4.37
C ASN A 219 -13.09 15.53 4.48
N SER A 220 -13.43 14.25 4.25
CA SER A 220 -12.43 13.18 4.26
C SER A 220 -11.36 13.33 3.17
N LEU A 221 -11.70 13.88 2.02
CA LEU A 221 -10.71 14.17 0.98
C LEU A 221 -9.78 15.32 1.41
N VAL A 222 -10.29 16.35 2.09
CA VAL A 222 -9.47 17.42 2.68
C VAL A 222 -8.50 16.85 3.72
N ASP A 223 -8.99 16.00 4.62
CA ASP A 223 -8.16 15.32 5.63
C ASP A 223 -7.02 14.51 4.96
N ALA A 224 -7.32 13.83 3.84
CA ALA A 224 -6.30 13.11 3.07
C ALA A 224 -5.22 14.04 2.50
N TRP A 225 -5.61 15.23 2.02
CA TRP A 225 -4.70 16.24 1.50
C TRP A 225 -3.87 16.91 2.59
N GLU A 226 -4.43 17.10 3.76
CA GLU A 226 -3.71 17.64 4.93
C GLU A 226 -2.70 16.62 5.46
N ALA A 227 -3.11 15.36 5.60
CA ALA A 227 -2.25 14.30 6.09
C ALA A 227 -1.10 13.94 5.12
N SER A 228 -1.35 13.93 3.82
CA SER A 228 -0.37 13.48 2.82
C SER A 228 -0.51 14.23 1.47
N PRO A 229 -0.16 15.53 1.41
CA PRO A 229 -0.41 16.37 0.24
C PRO A 229 0.30 15.89 -1.02
N GLN A 230 1.54 15.41 -0.91
CA GLN A 230 2.30 14.90 -2.06
C GLN A 230 1.67 13.64 -2.65
N MET A 231 1.21 12.73 -1.80
CA MET A 231 0.54 11.51 -2.24
C MET A 231 -0.85 11.82 -2.80
N ALA A 232 -1.64 12.64 -2.12
CA ALA A 232 -2.98 13.01 -2.56
C ALA A 232 -2.95 13.67 -3.95
N LYS A 233 -1.94 14.48 -4.23
CA LYS A 233 -1.74 15.14 -5.53
C LYS A 233 -1.56 14.15 -6.70
N VAL A 234 -0.84 13.05 -6.51
CA VAL A 234 -0.52 12.08 -7.58
C VAL A 234 -1.43 10.86 -7.56
N SER A 235 -2.23 10.67 -6.52
CA SER A 235 -3.15 9.55 -6.37
C SER A 235 -4.28 9.62 -7.38
N SER A 236 -4.45 8.56 -8.18
CA SER A 236 -5.58 8.42 -9.10
C SER A 236 -6.93 8.44 -8.38
N THR A 237 -6.99 7.81 -7.20
CA THR A 237 -8.19 7.82 -6.35
C THR A 237 -8.57 9.24 -5.91
N SER A 238 -7.58 10.03 -5.45
CA SER A 238 -7.82 11.42 -5.06
C SER A 238 -8.29 12.28 -6.24
N GLN A 239 -7.67 12.12 -7.41
CA GLN A 239 -8.04 12.85 -8.61
C GLN A 239 -9.45 12.47 -9.09
N GLU A 240 -9.83 11.19 -9.02
CA GLU A 240 -11.16 10.74 -9.38
C GLU A 240 -12.22 11.27 -8.41
N LEU A 241 -11.96 11.20 -7.10
CA LEU A 241 -12.84 11.80 -6.09
C LEU A 241 -13.05 13.30 -6.33
N LEU A 242 -11.98 14.03 -6.68
CA LEU A 242 -12.09 15.46 -7.03
C LEU A 242 -13.01 15.66 -8.24
N ARG A 243 -12.83 14.90 -9.34
CA ARG A 243 -13.69 15.02 -10.54
C ARG A 243 -15.16 14.78 -10.22
N VAL A 244 -15.44 13.70 -9.47
CA VAL A 244 -16.81 13.35 -9.08
C VAL A 244 -17.41 14.42 -8.17
N LEU A 245 -16.70 14.87 -7.14
CA LEU A 245 -17.19 15.89 -6.22
C LEU A 245 -17.44 17.24 -6.92
N ILE A 246 -16.56 17.63 -7.86
CA ILE A 246 -16.75 18.84 -8.67
C ILE A 246 -18.05 18.72 -9.49
N SER A 247 -18.29 17.58 -10.12
CA SER A 247 -19.51 17.37 -10.94
C SER A 247 -20.80 17.36 -10.12
N LEU A 248 -20.73 16.98 -8.84
CA LEU A 248 -21.88 16.88 -7.94
C LEU A 248 -22.22 18.20 -7.22
N HIS A 249 -21.28 19.12 -7.12
CA HIS A 249 -21.51 20.41 -6.48
C HIS A 249 -22.06 21.43 -7.51
N LYS A 250 -23.32 21.82 -7.35
CA LYS A 250 -24.02 22.77 -8.24
C LYS A 250 -23.48 24.21 -8.15
N ARG A 251 -22.71 24.55 -7.12
CA ARG A 251 -22.11 25.88 -6.90
C ARG A 251 -20.61 25.74 -6.78
N SER A 252 -19.89 26.77 -7.19
CA SER A 252 -18.43 26.83 -6.99
C SER A 252 -18.08 26.63 -5.52
N ASN A 253 -17.36 25.55 -5.22
CA ASN A 253 -16.83 25.26 -3.89
C ASN A 253 -15.35 25.67 -3.88
N PRO A 254 -14.94 26.71 -3.09
CA PRO A 254 -13.57 27.21 -3.08
C PRO A 254 -12.54 26.13 -2.72
N THR A 255 -12.89 25.22 -1.81
CA THR A 255 -12.01 24.12 -1.39
C THR A 255 -11.76 23.16 -2.54
N LEU A 256 -12.81 22.73 -3.26
CA LEU A 256 -12.66 21.87 -4.44
C LEU A 256 -11.84 22.56 -5.54
N THR A 257 -12.09 23.85 -5.79
CA THR A 257 -11.32 24.63 -6.77
C THR A 257 -9.83 24.68 -6.40
N LYS A 258 -9.51 24.88 -5.14
CA LYS A 258 -8.12 24.90 -4.64
C LYS A 258 -7.45 23.53 -4.84
N LEU A 259 -8.11 22.45 -4.40
CA LEU A 259 -7.57 21.09 -4.52
C LEU A 259 -7.39 20.66 -5.99
N ALA A 260 -8.37 20.97 -6.86
CA ALA A 260 -8.30 20.67 -8.28
C ALA A 260 -7.11 21.33 -8.97
N LYS A 261 -6.86 22.63 -8.67
CA LYS A 261 -5.67 23.34 -9.17
C LYS A 261 -4.38 22.65 -8.71
N GLN A 262 -4.30 22.27 -7.44
CA GLN A 262 -3.13 21.59 -6.89
C GLN A 262 -2.90 20.20 -7.52
N ALA A 263 -3.99 19.46 -7.78
CA ALA A 263 -3.96 18.15 -8.43
C ALA A 263 -3.78 18.21 -9.96
N ARG A 264 -3.88 19.41 -10.56
CA ARG A 264 -3.94 19.62 -12.02
C ARG A 264 -5.11 18.86 -12.66
N VAL A 265 -6.23 18.79 -11.96
CA VAL A 265 -7.49 18.25 -12.47
C VAL A 265 -8.26 19.42 -13.11
N GLY A 266 -8.74 19.23 -14.35
CA GLY A 266 -9.59 20.22 -15.04
C GLY A 266 -10.88 20.43 -14.25
N ILE A 267 -11.32 21.68 -14.17
CA ILE A 267 -12.58 22.14 -13.53
C ILE A 267 -13.60 22.37 -14.64
#